data_591a6c034b3f2e09cc41ea233f511746
#
_entry.id   591a6c034b3f2e09cc41ea233f511746
#
_cell.length_a   1.000
_cell.length_b   1.000
_cell.length_c   1.000
_cell.angle_alpha   90.00
_cell.angle_beta   90.00
_cell.angle_gamma   90.00
#
_symmetry.space_group_name_H-M   'P 1'
#
loop_
_entity.id
_entity.type
_entity.pdbx_description
1 polymer ?
#
loop_
_entity_poly.entity_id
_entity_poly.type
_entity_poly.pdbx_seq_one_letter_code
_entity_poly.pdbx_strand_id
1 'polypeptide(L)'
;MAFFVKIYKDNPNPTEINKVVDVLKKGGLVIYPTDTVYGLGCDITNTKAVEKIARIKDIKLEKANFSFICNDLSHLSDYVKQINTPTYKLLKRALPGPYTFILPGSKSLPKVFKKKKTVGIRVPDNTIARAIVEALGNPIISTSIYDEDDVIEYTTDPELIFEKWQHLVDGVIDGGFGDNYASTIIDLTAQEPVVIREGKGSLDIL
;
A
#
# COMPACT_ATOMS: atom_id res chain seq x y z
N MET A 1 -9.37 -19.67 -8.65
CA MET A 1 -9.86 -19.60 -7.26
C MET A 1 -8.79 -18.89 -6.47
N ALA A 2 -9.16 -17.87 -5.72
CA ALA A 2 -8.20 -17.15 -4.89
C ALA A 2 -7.59 -18.08 -3.83
N PHE A 3 -6.31 -17.90 -3.51
CA PHE A 3 -5.70 -18.60 -2.38
C PHE A 3 -5.95 -17.83 -1.07
N PHE A 4 -5.98 -18.56 0.03
CA PHE A 4 -5.97 -18.02 1.38
C PHE A 4 -4.73 -18.57 2.10
N VAL A 5 -3.87 -17.70 2.61
CA VAL A 5 -2.61 -18.13 3.24
C VAL A 5 -2.36 -17.37 4.53
N LYS A 6 -2.06 -18.12 5.59
CA LYS A 6 -1.66 -17.54 6.87
C LYS A 6 -0.15 -17.29 6.89
N ILE A 7 0.24 -16.07 7.22
CA ILE A 7 1.64 -15.66 7.39
C ILE A 7 1.77 -14.98 8.76
N TYR A 8 2.71 -15.44 9.57
CA TYR A 8 2.93 -14.87 10.90
C TYR A 8 3.82 -13.65 10.85
N LYS A 9 3.37 -12.56 11.49
CA LYS A 9 4.06 -11.26 11.51
C LYS A 9 5.48 -11.35 12.09
N ASP A 10 5.67 -12.14 13.14
CA ASP A 10 6.97 -12.23 13.84
C ASP A 10 8.03 -12.97 13.02
N ASN A 11 7.63 -13.86 12.13
CA ASN A 11 8.53 -14.62 11.27
C ASN A 11 7.83 -15.00 9.95
N PRO A 12 7.75 -14.05 8.98
CA PRO A 12 7.14 -14.32 7.68
C PRO A 12 7.87 -15.44 6.95
N ASN A 13 7.16 -16.54 6.66
CA ASN A 13 7.73 -17.69 5.98
C ASN A 13 8.11 -17.35 4.54
N PRO A 14 9.40 -17.45 4.11
CA PRO A 14 9.83 -17.08 2.77
C PRO A 14 9.12 -17.85 1.65
N THR A 15 8.75 -19.12 1.89
CA THR A 15 8.02 -19.93 0.90
C THR A 15 6.64 -19.35 0.63
N GLU A 16 5.92 -18.93 1.67
CA GLU A 16 4.59 -18.32 1.51
C GLU A 16 4.70 -16.91 0.90
N ILE A 17 5.70 -16.12 1.31
CA ILE A 17 6.00 -14.82 0.67
C ILE A 17 6.25 -15.01 -0.83
N ASN A 18 7.08 -15.97 -1.22
CA ASN A 18 7.37 -16.22 -2.63
C ASN A 18 6.14 -16.64 -3.44
N LYS A 19 5.21 -17.41 -2.87
CA LYS A 19 3.93 -17.73 -3.53
C LYS A 19 3.11 -16.46 -3.82
N VAL A 20 3.04 -15.53 -2.86
CA VAL A 20 2.36 -14.24 -3.04
C VAL A 20 3.05 -13.43 -4.14
N VAL A 21 4.38 -13.36 -4.12
CA VAL A 21 5.17 -12.65 -5.12
C VAL A 21 4.99 -13.22 -6.53
N ASP A 22 4.91 -14.54 -6.67
CA ASP A 22 4.65 -15.19 -7.98
C ASP A 22 3.29 -14.80 -8.55
N VAL A 23 2.28 -14.66 -7.69
CA VAL A 23 0.95 -14.18 -8.10
C VAL A 23 1.02 -12.72 -8.54
N LEU A 24 1.69 -11.85 -7.77
CA LEU A 24 1.88 -10.44 -8.12
C LEU A 24 2.61 -10.27 -9.46
N LYS A 25 3.71 -11.01 -9.68
CA LYS A 25 4.49 -11.00 -10.93
C LYS A 25 3.68 -11.42 -12.15
N LYS A 26 2.70 -12.32 -11.97
CA LYS A 26 1.74 -12.72 -13.02
C LYS A 26 0.62 -11.72 -13.25
N GLY A 27 0.60 -10.60 -12.52
CA GLY A 27 -0.44 -9.56 -12.62
C GLY A 27 -1.70 -9.88 -11.80
N GLY A 28 -1.55 -10.71 -10.78
CA GLY A 28 -2.59 -10.98 -9.80
C GLY A 28 -2.77 -9.83 -8.81
N LEU A 29 -3.94 -9.83 -8.17
CA LEU A 29 -4.30 -8.92 -7.11
C LEU A 29 -4.29 -9.66 -5.79
N VAL A 30 -3.73 -9.05 -4.76
CA VAL A 30 -3.70 -9.64 -3.41
C VAL A 30 -4.23 -8.66 -2.37
N ILE A 31 -4.90 -9.20 -1.35
CA ILE A 31 -5.22 -8.45 -0.13
C ILE A 31 -4.23 -8.90 0.94
N TYR A 32 -3.64 -7.92 1.62
CA TYR A 32 -2.56 -8.16 2.57
C TYR A 32 -2.66 -7.24 3.80
N PRO A 33 -2.16 -7.70 4.96
CA PRO A 33 -2.19 -6.93 6.19
C PRO A 33 -1.22 -5.75 6.13
N THR A 34 -1.58 -4.67 6.82
CA THR A 34 -0.69 -3.54 7.07
C THR A 34 -0.71 -3.18 8.57
N ASP A 35 -0.06 -2.09 8.95
CA ASP A 35 -0.10 -1.51 10.29
C ASP A 35 -1.37 -0.65 10.55
N THR A 36 -2.25 -0.57 9.55
CA THR A 36 -3.57 0.08 9.59
C THR A 36 -4.62 -0.90 9.03
N VAL A 37 -5.48 -0.47 8.15
CA VAL A 37 -6.45 -1.33 7.46
C VAL A 37 -5.76 -2.27 6.45
N TYR A 38 -6.35 -3.40 6.14
CA TYR A 38 -5.90 -4.26 5.05
C TYR A 38 -5.86 -3.52 3.72
N GLY A 39 -4.87 -3.85 2.88
CA GLY A 39 -4.66 -3.25 1.58
C GLY A 39 -4.96 -4.22 0.44
N LEU A 40 -5.59 -3.71 -0.64
CA LEU A 40 -5.70 -4.37 -1.93
C LEU A 40 -4.54 -3.87 -2.80
N GLY A 41 -3.71 -4.77 -3.32
CA GLY A 41 -2.53 -4.38 -4.06
C GLY A 41 -2.16 -5.24 -5.25
N CYS A 42 -1.30 -4.68 -6.09
CA CYS A 42 -0.70 -5.34 -7.24
C CYS A 42 0.72 -4.82 -7.51
N ASP A 43 1.46 -5.53 -8.35
CA ASP A 43 2.77 -5.08 -8.84
C ASP A 43 2.63 -3.75 -9.61
N ILE A 44 3.40 -2.72 -9.20
CA ILE A 44 3.43 -1.40 -9.84
C ILE A 44 3.78 -1.45 -11.33
N THR A 45 4.54 -2.45 -11.75
CA THR A 45 4.98 -2.61 -13.14
C THR A 45 3.90 -3.18 -14.05
N ASN A 46 2.86 -3.79 -13.48
CA ASN A 46 1.77 -4.41 -14.23
C ASN A 46 0.58 -3.47 -14.44
N THR A 47 0.59 -2.73 -15.55
CA THR A 47 -0.48 -1.77 -15.91
C THR A 47 -1.89 -2.39 -15.89
N LYS A 48 -2.04 -3.63 -16.38
CA LYS A 48 -3.35 -4.31 -16.41
C LYS A 48 -3.86 -4.62 -15.00
N ALA A 49 -2.98 -4.95 -14.07
CA ALA A 49 -3.34 -5.20 -12.69
C ALA A 49 -3.78 -3.89 -11.99
N VAL A 50 -3.08 -2.79 -12.24
CA VAL A 50 -3.46 -1.46 -11.72
C VAL A 50 -4.84 -1.03 -12.25
N GLU A 51 -5.12 -1.27 -13.54
CA GLU A 51 -6.44 -1.01 -14.14
C GLU A 51 -7.55 -1.89 -13.54
N LYS A 52 -7.23 -3.15 -13.16
CA LYS A 52 -8.18 -4.02 -12.46
C LYS A 52 -8.56 -3.45 -11.08
N ILE A 53 -7.58 -2.98 -10.30
CA ILE A 53 -7.86 -2.33 -8.99
C ILE A 53 -8.76 -1.11 -9.19
N ALA A 54 -8.47 -0.26 -10.17
CA ALA A 54 -9.29 0.92 -10.45
C ALA A 54 -10.75 0.54 -10.78
N ARG A 55 -10.97 -0.52 -11.55
CA ARG A 55 -12.30 -1.05 -11.85
C ARG A 55 -13.03 -1.61 -10.62
N ILE A 56 -12.33 -2.38 -9.79
CA ILE A 56 -12.89 -2.94 -8.55
C ILE A 56 -13.35 -1.83 -7.61
N LYS A 57 -12.59 -0.73 -7.54
CA LYS A 57 -12.92 0.44 -6.70
C LYS A 57 -13.83 1.45 -7.40
N ASP A 58 -14.32 1.16 -8.60
CA ASP A 58 -15.17 2.03 -9.42
C ASP A 58 -14.62 3.46 -9.57
N ILE A 59 -13.31 3.60 -9.76
CA ILE A 59 -12.64 4.89 -9.92
C ILE A 59 -11.92 4.98 -11.26
N LYS A 60 -11.99 6.16 -11.89
CA LYS A 60 -11.18 6.44 -13.07
C LYS A 60 -9.70 6.46 -12.70
N LEU A 61 -8.87 5.76 -13.45
CA LEU A 61 -7.44 5.61 -13.16
C LEU A 61 -6.71 6.95 -12.99
N GLU A 62 -7.07 7.95 -13.79
CA GLU A 62 -6.48 9.29 -13.67
C GLU A 62 -6.81 9.98 -12.34
N LYS A 63 -7.93 9.62 -11.71
CA LYS A 63 -8.39 10.16 -10.42
C LYS A 63 -7.97 9.29 -9.24
N ALA A 64 -7.50 8.06 -9.48
CA ALA A 64 -7.15 7.12 -8.43
C ALA A 64 -5.95 7.61 -7.60
N ASN A 65 -6.12 7.75 -6.30
CA ASN A 65 -5.07 8.13 -5.37
C ASN A 65 -4.48 6.88 -4.69
N PHE A 66 -3.83 6.03 -5.49
CA PHE A 66 -3.14 4.86 -4.98
C PHE A 66 -1.85 5.23 -4.25
N SER A 67 -1.53 4.47 -3.20
CA SER A 67 -0.26 4.58 -2.50
C SER A 67 0.75 3.58 -3.07
N PHE A 68 2.01 3.95 -3.06
CA PHE A 68 3.14 3.07 -3.36
C PHE A 68 3.66 2.53 -2.03
N ILE A 69 3.47 1.24 -1.81
CA ILE A 69 3.99 0.55 -0.64
C ILE A 69 5.43 0.16 -0.92
N CYS A 70 6.33 0.70 -0.13
CA CYS A 70 7.76 0.45 -0.21
C CYS A 70 8.24 -0.38 1.00
N ASN A 71 9.33 -1.11 0.83
CA ASN A 71 9.99 -1.82 1.92
C ASN A 71 10.67 -0.83 2.89
N ASP A 72 11.34 0.16 2.34
CA ASP A 72 12.02 1.25 3.03
C ASP A 72 12.13 2.51 2.15
N LEU A 73 13.00 3.44 2.50
CA LEU A 73 13.24 4.68 1.75
C LEU A 73 14.39 4.59 0.73
N SER A 74 15.05 3.44 0.58
CA SER A 74 16.26 3.31 -0.25
C SER A 74 16.02 3.62 -1.73
N HIS A 75 14.85 3.21 -2.26
CA HIS A 75 14.46 3.42 -3.65
C HIS A 75 13.49 4.59 -3.86
N LEU A 76 13.39 5.49 -2.86
CA LEU A 76 12.46 6.62 -2.94
C LEU A 76 12.70 7.50 -4.17
N SER A 77 13.98 7.71 -4.53
CA SER A 77 14.38 8.52 -5.68
C SER A 77 13.90 8.00 -7.04
N ASP A 78 13.53 6.72 -7.13
CA ASP A 78 13.02 6.13 -8.36
C ASP A 78 11.59 6.63 -8.66
N TYR A 79 10.84 6.99 -7.63
CA TYR A 79 9.42 7.33 -7.70
C TYR A 79 9.12 8.79 -7.40
N VAL A 80 9.98 9.48 -6.66
CA VAL A 80 9.79 10.90 -6.30
C VAL A 80 10.92 11.77 -6.82
N LYS A 81 10.63 13.05 -7.02
CA LYS A 81 11.66 14.06 -7.29
C LYS A 81 12.54 14.23 -6.06
N GLN A 82 13.70 14.86 -6.27
CA GLN A 82 14.57 15.25 -5.16
C GLN A 82 13.78 16.04 -4.11
N ILE A 83 13.86 15.57 -2.88
CA ILE A 83 13.26 16.20 -1.70
C ILE A 83 14.34 16.88 -0.86
N ASN A 84 13.96 17.89 -0.10
CA ASN A 84 14.88 18.60 0.78
C ASN A 84 15.22 17.79 2.04
N THR A 85 16.26 18.21 2.76
CA THR A 85 16.72 17.53 3.97
C THR A 85 15.66 17.51 5.10
N PRO A 86 14.91 18.59 5.39
CA PRO A 86 13.84 18.53 6.38
C PRO A 86 12.78 17.48 6.06
N THR A 87 12.28 17.45 4.82
CA THR A 87 11.32 16.43 4.36
C THR A 87 11.87 15.02 4.55
N TYR A 88 13.12 14.77 4.13
CA TYR A 88 13.72 13.45 4.30
C TYR A 88 13.85 13.04 5.78
N LYS A 89 14.23 13.98 6.66
CA LYS A 89 14.29 13.73 8.11
C LYS A 89 12.92 13.39 8.69
N LEU A 90 11.85 14.08 8.23
CA LEU A 90 10.48 13.78 8.64
C LEU A 90 10.08 12.36 8.22
N LEU A 91 10.31 11.98 6.95
CA LEU A 91 10.04 10.63 6.47
C LEU A 91 10.77 9.57 7.30
N LYS A 92 12.07 9.78 7.56
CA LYS A 92 12.90 8.84 8.32
C LYS A 92 12.46 8.69 9.79
N ARG A 93 11.87 9.73 10.38
CA ARG A 93 11.33 9.67 11.74
C ARG A 93 9.98 8.95 11.81
N ALA A 94 9.15 9.11 10.77
CA ALA A 94 7.78 8.63 10.74
C ALA A 94 7.63 7.21 10.15
N LEU A 95 8.59 6.75 9.36
CA LEU A 95 8.52 5.48 8.62
C LEU A 95 9.62 4.51 9.05
N PRO A 96 9.31 3.21 9.21
CA PRO A 96 8.01 2.57 9.02
C PRO A 96 6.94 3.04 10.00
N GLY A 97 5.69 3.20 9.52
CA GLY A 97 4.61 3.66 10.38
C GLY A 97 3.31 3.98 9.63
N PRO A 98 2.25 4.35 10.37
CA PRO A 98 0.89 4.48 9.87
C PRO A 98 0.66 5.80 9.11
N TYR A 99 1.59 6.15 8.22
CA TYR A 99 1.56 7.39 7.45
C TYR A 99 1.58 7.12 5.96
N THR A 100 0.95 8.03 5.21
CA THR A 100 1.06 8.15 3.76
C THR A 100 1.52 9.57 3.45
N PHE A 101 2.68 9.72 2.83
CA PHE A 101 3.22 11.01 2.44
C PHE A 101 3.01 11.24 0.95
N ILE A 102 2.32 12.34 0.60
CA ILE A 102 2.18 12.78 -0.79
C ILE A 102 3.43 13.60 -1.15
N LEU A 103 4.14 13.14 -2.16
CA LEU A 103 5.42 13.71 -2.62
C LEU A 103 5.36 14.03 -4.12
N PRO A 104 6.20 14.97 -4.61
CA PRO A 104 6.30 15.24 -6.04
C PRO A 104 6.81 14.01 -6.80
N GLY A 105 6.03 13.53 -7.78
CA GLY A 105 6.37 12.36 -8.58
C GLY A 105 7.56 12.60 -9.52
N SER A 106 8.43 11.60 -9.69
CA SER A 106 9.56 11.63 -10.61
C SER A 106 9.11 11.48 -12.08
N LYS A 107 10.03 11.74 -13.01
CA LYS A 107 9.82 11.47 -14.44
C LYS A 107 9.88 9.97 -14.78
N SER A 108 10.44 9.17 -13.88
CA SER A 108 10.64 7.71 -14.03
C SER A 108 9.41 6.88 -13.64
N LEU A 109 8.32 7.52 -13.23
CA LEU A 109 7.09 6.83 -12.87
C LEU A 109 6.62 5.89 -13.99
N PRO A 110 6.05 4.71 -13.64
CA PRO A 110 5.46 3.79 -14.61
C PRO A 110 4.43 4.51 -15.50
N LYS A 111 4.25 4.01 -16.74
CA LYS A 111 3.41 4.67 -17.76
C LYS A 111 2.03 5.07 -17.26
N VAL A 112 1.41 4.23 -16.44
CA VAL A 112 0.07 4.45 -15.87
C VAL A 112 0.02 5.66 -14.92
N PHE A 113 1.17 6.04 -14.35
CA PHE A 113 1.30 7.17 -13.42
C PHE A 113 2.02 8.39 -14.02
N LYS A 114 2.45 8.34 -15.29
CA LYS A 114 3.22 9.44 -15.93
C LYS A 114 2.52 10.80 -15.92
N LYS A 115 1.20 10.82 -15.91
CA LYS A 115 0.40 12.06 -15.82
C LYS A 115 0.22 12.54 -14.38
N LYS A 116 0.55 11.73 -13.38
CA LYS A 116 0.46 12.12 -11.97
C LYS A 116 1.62 13.06 -11.62
N LYS A 117 1.28 14.20 -11.02
CA LYS A 117 2.28 15.15 -10.52
C LYS A 117 2.82 14.74 -9.15
N THR A 118 2.05 13.97 -8.44
CA THR A 118 2.31 13.55 -7.06
C THR A 118 2.07 12.07 -6.88
N VAL A 119 2.73 11.46 -5.90
CA VAL A 119 2.58 10.07 -5.51
C VAL A 119 2.47 9.96 -3.99
N GLY A 120 1.62 9.07 -3.51
CA GLY A 120 1.55 8.72 -2.10
C GLY A 120 2.56 7.62 -1.79
N ILE A 121 3.49 7.87 -0.89
CA ILE A 121 4.51 6.90 -0.44
C ILE A 121 4.14 6.41 0.96
N ARG A 122 4.25 5.11 1.17
CA ARG A 122 4.02 4.47 2.45
C ARG A 122 5.04 3.36 2.69
N VAL A 123 5.57 3.28 3.90
CA VAL A 123 6.34 2.14 4.42
C VAL A 123 5.61 1.66 5.67
N PRO A 124 4.76 0.62 5.56
CA PRO A 124 3.98 0.15 6.71
C PRO A 124 4.88 -0.51 7.77
N ASP A 125 4.56 -0.30 9.04
CA ASP A 125 5.17 -1.06 10.14
C ASP A 125 4.50 -2.45 10.25
N ASN A 126 4.67 -3.21 9.18
CA ASN A 126 4.17 -4.58 9.05
C ASN A 126 5.20 -5.42 8.30
N THR A 127 5.74 -6.43 8.97
CA THR A 127 6.82 -7.27 8.43
C THR A 127 6.38 -8.08 7.22
N ILE A 128 5.11 -8.54 7.16
CA ILE A 128 4.57 -9.30 6.02
C ILE A 128 4.53 -8.42 4.78
N ALA A 129 3.92 -7.22 4.87
CA ALA A 129 3.84 -6.29 3.76
C ALA A 129 5.23 -5.91 3.23
N ARG A 130 6.18 -5.62 4.12
CA ARG A 130 7.55 -5.27 3.75
C ARG A 130 8.31 -6.42 3.13
N ALA A 131 8.16 -7.65 3.66
CA ALA A 131 8.79 -8.84 3.09
C ALA A 131 8.28 -9.15 1.68
N ILE A 132 6.97 -8.94 1.41
CA ILE A 132 6.41 -9.10 0.06
C ILE A 132 7.03 -8.09 -0.90
N VAL A 133 7.12 -6.80 -0.52
CA VAL A 133 7.73 -5.76 -1.36
C VAL A 133 9.21 -6.03 -1.62
N GLU A 134 9.96 -6.44 -0.60
CA GLU A 134 11.37 -6.80 -0.70
C GLU A 134 11.59 -7.96 -1.67
N ALA A 135 10.83 -9.05 -1.52
CA ALA A 135 10.93 -10.23 -2.40
C ALA A 135 10.40 -9.95 -3.83
N LEU A 136 9.46 -9.01 -3.99
CA LEU A 136 8.99 -8.57 -5.30
C LEU A 136 10.05 -7.74 -6.04
N GLY A 137 10.84 -6.97 -5.30
CA GLY A 137 11.91 -6.12 -5.83
C GLY A 137 11.44 -4.74 -6.35
N ASN A 138 10.18 -4.41 -6.16
CA ASN A 138 9.59 -3.10 -6.49
C ASN A 138 8.32 -2.84 -5.65
N PRO A 139 7.85 -1.59 -5.55
CA PRO A 139 6.67 -1.26 -4.77
C PRO A 139 5.40 -1.98 -5.24
N ILE A 140 4.49 -2.16 -4.29
CA ILE A 140 3.11 -2.56 -4.55
C ILE A 140 2.26 -1.30 -4.67
N ILE A 141 1.45 -1.20 -5.73
CA ILE A 141 0.35 -0.24 -5.78
C ILE A 141 -0.74 -0.72 -4.85
N SER A 142 -1.22 0.15 -3.99
CA SER A 142 -2.17 -0.20 -2.95
C SER A 142 -3.29 0.82 -2.77
N THR A 143 -4.45 0.29 -2.44
CA THR A 143 -5.59 1.04 -1.89
C THR A 143 -6.15 0.27 -0.71
N SER A 144 -6.85 0.94 0.23
CA SER A 144 -7.52 0.23 1.32
C SER A 144 -8.69 -0.59 0.81
N ILE A 145 -8.97 -1.72 1.48
CA ILE A 145 -10.23 -2.45 1.28
C ILE A 145 -11.38 -1.83 2.08
N TYR A 146 -11.06 -0.87 2.97
CA TYR A 146 -12.03 -0.18 3.82
C TYR A 146 -13.10 0.50 2.97
N ASP A 147 -14.35 0.35 3.41
CA ASP A 147 -15.53 1.02 2.91
C ASP A 147 -16.30 1.54 4.13
N GLU A 148 -16.75 2.79 4.10
CA GLU A 148 -17.45 3.42 5.24
C GLU A 148 -18.81 2.75 5.54
N ASP A 149 -19.41 2.13 4.53
CA ASP A 149 -20.70 1.43 4.64
C ASP A 149 -20.55 -0.05 5.01
N ASP A 150 -19.31 -0.56 5.16
CA ASP A 150 -19.07 -1.95 5.48
C ASP A 150 -19.20 -2.27 6.98
N VAL A 151 -19.65 -3.47 7.27
CA VAL A 151 -19.53 -4.09 8.58
C VAL A 151 -18.06 -4.27 8.91
N ILE A 152 -17.60 -3.78 10.06
CA ILE A 152 -16.18 -3.69 10.43
C ILE A 152 -15.46 -5.05 10.32
N GLU A 153 -16.11 -6.14 10.67
CA GLU A 153 -15.56 -7.50 10.61
C GLU A 153 -15.13 -7.88 9.18
N TYR A 154 -15.89 -7.47 8.16
CA TYR A 154 -15.56 -7.72 6.74
C TYR A 154 -14.37 -6.90 6.22
N THR A 155 -13.79 -6.02 7.04
CA THR A 155 -12.60 -5.23 6.73
C THR A 155 -11.41 -5.54 7.65
N THR A 156 -11.64 -6.25 8.75
CA THR A 156 -10.63 -6.54 9.80
C THR A 156 -10.34 -8.02 9.97
N ASP A 157 -11.34 -8.90 9.85
CA ASP A 157 -11.17 -10.35 9.95
C ASP A 157 -10.71 -10.93 8.59
N PRO A 158 -9.52 -11.56 8.50
CA PRO A 158 -9.01 -12.07 7.23
C PRO A 158 -9.88 -13.20 6.63
N GLU A 159 -10.61 -13.98 7.43
CA GLU A 159 -11.50 -15.02 6.92
C GLU A 159 -12.73 -14.39 6.26
N LEU A 160 -13.33 -13.38 6.87
CA LEU A 160 -14.46 -12.64 6.31
C LEU A 160 -14.02 -11.77 5.10
N ILE A 161 -12.81 -11.20 5.15
CA ILE A 161 -12.20 -10.55 3.98
C ILE A 161 -12.11 -11.54 2.82
N PHE A 162 -11.62 -12.77 3.08
CA PHE A 162 -11.54 -13.79 2.04
C PHE A 162 -12.92 -14.17 1.50
N GLU A 163 -13.90 -14.40 2.36
CA GLU A 163 -15.27 -14.70 1.95
C GLU A 163 -15.82 -13.66 0.99
N LYS A 164 -15.65 -12.38 1.31
CA LYS A 164 -16.13 -11.25 0.51
C LYS A 164 -15.38 -11.09 -0.81
N TRP A 165 -14.05 -11.26 -0.80
CA TRP A 165 -13.18 -10.82 -1.89
C TRP A 165 -12.67 -11.94 -2.81
N GLN A 166 -12.83 -13.23 -2.47
CA GLN A 166 -12.26 -14.36 -3.19
C GLN A 166 -12.60 -14.45 -4.69
N HIS A 167 -13.67 -13.80 -5.14
CA HIS A 167 -14.08 -13.75 -6.55
C HIS A 167 -13.50 -12.55 -7.31
N LEU A 168 -12.90 -11.58 -6.61
CA LEU A 168 -12.39 -10.33 -7.16
C LEU A 168 -10.86 -10.28 -7.18
N VAL A 169 -10.20 -11.06 -6.31
CA VAL A 169 -8.74 -11.07 -6.15
C VAL A 169 -8.16 -12.47 -6.37
N ASP A 170 -6.85 -12.56 -6.48
CA ASP A 170 -6.13 -13.81 -6.70
C ASP A 170 -5.63 -14.43 -5.37
N GLY A 171 -5.59 -13.65 -4.28
CA GLY A 171 -5.24 -14.15 -2.97
C GLY A 171 -5.50 -13.17 -1.82
N VAL A 172 -5.69 -13.74 -0.64
CA VAL A 172 -5.80 -13.02 0.63
C VAL A 172 -4.79 -13.60 1.62
N ILE A 173 -4.02 -12.72 2.24
CA ILE A 173 -3.01 -13.08 3.24
C ILE A 173 -3.62 -12.84 4.63
N ASP A 174 -3.77 -13.91 5.41
CA ASP A 174 -4.11 -13.83 6.84
C ASP A 174 -2.85 -13.47 7.64
N GLY A 175 -2.76 -12.24 8.07
CA GLY A 175 -1.73 -11.74 9.00
C GLY A 175 -2.29 -11.44 10.40
N GLY A 176 -3.47 -11.99 10.71
CA GLY A 176 -4.24 -11.68 11.92
C GLY A 176 -5.24 -10.54 11.68
N PHE A 177 -5.97 -10.19 12.72
CA PHE A 177 -6.95 -9.11 12.65
C PHE A 177 -6.30 -7.78 12.24
N GLY A 178 -6.93 -7.11 11.27
CA GLY A 178 -6.55 -5.77 10.84
C GLY A 178 -7.04 -4.69 11.78
N ASP A 179 -6.58 -3.47 11.54
CA ASP A 179 -7.08 -2.27 12.20
C ASP A 179 -8.25 -1.69 11.36
N ASN A 180 -9.10 -0.87 11.97
CA ASN A 180 -10.14 -0.11 11.29
C ASN A 180 -9.77 1.38 11.12
N TYR A 181 -8.61 1.80 11.62
CA TYR A 181 -8.09 3.15 11.42
C TYR A 181 -7.15 3.22 10.23
N ALA A 182 -7.47 4.10 9.28
CA ALA A 182 -6.63 4.33 8.11
C ALA A 182 -5.35 5.11 8.47
N SER A 183 -4.37 5.15 7.54
CA SER A 183 -3.14 5.95 7.70
C SER A 183 -3.44 7.45 7.74
N THR A 184 -2.65 8.20 8.50
CA THR A 184 -2.59 9.66 8.40
C THR A 184 -1.97 10.06 7.07
N ILE A 185 -2.59 10.98 6.34
CA ILE A 185 -2.12 11.45 5.03
C ILE A 185 -1.61 12.88 5.16
N ILE A 186 -0.34 13.08 4.80
CA ILE A 186 0.33 14.37 4.85
C ILE A 186 0.87 14.72 3.47
N ASP A 187 0.47 15.87 2.95
CA ASP A 187 1.00 16.42 1.69
C ASP A 187 2.26 17.23 1.96
N LEU A 188 3.36 16.81 1.35
CA LEU A 188 4.69 17.43 1.44
C LEU A 188 5.10 18.05 0.10
N THR A 189 4.16 18.36 -0.78
CA THR A 189 4.46 18.98 -2.10
C THR A 189 4.62 20.47 -2.02
N ALA A 190 4.09 21.11 -0.97
CA ALA A 190 4.27 22.53 -0.66
C ALA A 190 5.47 22.77 0.27
N GLN A 191 5.71 24.01 0.61
CA GLN A 191 6.80 24.41 1.51
C GLN A 191 6.57 23.92 2.94
N GLU A 192 5.30 23.93 3.39
CA GLU A 192 4.88 23.44 4.70
C GLU A 192 4.04 22.16 4.54
N PRO A 193 4.15 21.23 5.49
CA PRO A 193 3.29 20.03 5.51
C PRO A 193 1.82 20.40 5.65
N VAL A 194 0.96 19.73 4.87
CA VAL A 194 -0.49 19.89 4.95
C VAL A 194 -1.13 18.55 5.31
N VAL A 195 -1.86 18.49 6.41
CA VAL A 195 -2.62 17.30 6.81
C VAL A 195 -3.86 17.18 5.92
N ILE A 196 -3.90 16.15 5.08
CA ILE A 196 -5.04 15.85 4.21
C ILE A 196 -6.08 14.99 4.93
N ARG A 197 -5.61 14.08 5.77
CA ARG A 197 -6.46 13.21 6.61
C ARG A 197 -5.72 12.85 7.88
N GLU A 198 -6.34 13.06 9.01
CA GLU A 198 -5.90 12.49 10.28
C GLU A 198 -6.38 11.03 10.36
N GLY A 199 -5.49 10.14 10.73
CA GLY A 199 -5.72 8.71 10.87
C GLY A 199 -4.97 8.16 12.08
N LYS A 200 -4.46 6.93 11.98
CA LYS A 200 -3.76 6.26 13.08
C LYS A 200 -2.43 6.95 13.48
N GLY A 201 -1.74 7.59 12.56
CA GLY A 201 -0.46 8.27 12.82
C GLY A 201 -0.67 9.58 13.58
N SER A 202 0.04 9.78 14.71
CA SER A 202 0.01 11.03 15.48
C SER A 202 0.55 12.21 14.68
N LEU A 203 -0.04 13.39 14.85
CA LEU A 203 0.45 14.63 14.23
C LEU A 203 1.67 15.23 14.96
N ASP A 204 2.08 14.68 16.12
CA ASP A 204 3.27 15.14 16.88
C ASP A 204 4.59 14.98 16.10
N ILE A 205 4.55 14.32 14.95
CA ILE A 205 5.71 14.23 14.04
C ILE A 205 5.96 15.51 13.25
N LEU A 206 5.00 16.42 13.14
CA LEU A 206 5.12 17.69 12.43
C LEU A 206 5.70 18.76 13.33
#